data_49b072e7e43f9fe238d85af0638706ab
#
_entry.id   49b072e7e43f9fe238d85af0638706ab
#
_cell.length_a   1.000
_cell.length_b   1.000
_cell.length_c   1.000
_cell.angle_alpha   90.00
_cell.angle_beta   90.00
_cell.angle_gamma   90.00
#
_symmetry.space_group_name_H-M   'P 1'
#
loop_
_entity.id
_entity.type
_entity.pdbx_description
1 polymer ?
#
loop_
_entity_poly.entity_id
_entity_poly.type
_entity_poly.pdbx_seq_one_letter_code
_entity_poly.pdbx_strand_id
1 'polypeptide(L)'
;SNGIISATDNQGVVTTTIPTSDMSNTTAWGTSTTHSGIIGWAFDGLPIYGPYGYTTYHANGFINDNSITNIKSSFEVKPGARSTHPNGAHTGLFLEDYQYSASLASQPGRTGKFNTRYGVTPDSPSTPIRFYVVTIDDSGEPMFPYAVGGGTTSDNTYNGSFFATPLD
;
A
#
# COMPACT_ATOMS: atom_id res chain seq x y z
N SER A 1 0.82 -4.87 -27.77
CA SER A 1 2.13 -5.51 -27.62
C SER A 1 2.50 -5.51 -26.15
N ASN A 2 2.61 -6.69 -25.56
CA ASN A 2 3.06 -6.84 -24.19
C ASN A 2 4.50 -6.37 -24.10
N GLY A 3 4.72 -5.18 -23.54
CA GLY A 3 6.05 -4.72 -23.24
C GLY A 3 6.68 -5.63 -22.17
N ILE A 4 7.83 -6.20 -22.46
CA ILE A 4 8.60 -7.01 -21.50
C ILE A 4 9.85 -6.20 -21.16
N ILE A 5 10.07 -5.93 -19.89
CA ILE A 5 11.35 -5.41 -19.41
C ILE A 5 12.21 -6.62 -19.07
N SER A 6 13.31 -6.79 -19.77
CA SER A 6 14.33 -7.79 -19.44
C SER A 6 15.43 -7.11 -18.67
N ALA A 7 15.70 -7.53 -17.45
CA ALA A 7 16.88 -7.14 -16.71
C ALA A 7 17.99 -8.17 -17.00
N THR A 8 19.11 -7.68 -17.52
CA THR A 8 20.30 -8.49 -17.77
C THR A 8 21.34 -8.13 -16.73
N ASP A 9 21.91 -9.10 -16.05
CA ASP A 9 23.01 -8.87 -15.12
C ASP A 9 24.32 -8.53 -15.85
N ASN A 10 25.35 -8.19 -15.10
CA ASN A 10 26.67 -7.84 -15.65
C ASN A 10 27.38 -9.02 -16.35
N GLN A 11 26.80 -10.22 -16.31
CA GLN A 11 27.31 -11.44 -16.95
C GLN A 11 26.50 -11.81 -18.18
N GLY A 12 25.54 -10.98 -18.57
CA GLY A 12 24.68 -11.19 -19.74
C GLY A 12 23.56 -12.20 -19.51
N VAL A 13 23.30 -12.60 -18.28
CA VAL A 13 22.22 -13.52 -17.95
C VAL A 13 20.93 -12.72 -17.74
N VAL A 14 19.91 -13.04 -18.51
CA VAL A 14 18.56 -12.49 -18.32
C VAL A 14 17.96 -13.13 -17.08
N THR A 15 17.94 -12.40 -15.98
CA THR A 15 17.51 -12.94 -14.68
C THR A 15 16.02 -12.74 -14.42
N THR A 16 15.38 -11.79 -15.08
CA THR A 16 13.95 -11.54 -14.86
C THR A 16 13.31 -10.91 -16.09
N THR A 17 12.25 -11.51 -16.55
CA THR A 17 11.34 -10.89 -17.52
C THR A 17 10.13 -10.39 -16.74
N ILE A 18 10.02 -9.09 -16.57
CA ILE A 18 8.84 -8.47 -15.94
C ILE A 18 7.92 -8.03 -17.09
N PRO A 19 6.73 -8.63 -17.19
CA PRO A 19 5.73 -8.14 -18.14
C PRO A 19 5.34 -6.71 -17.78
N THR A 20 5.62 -5.74 -18.64
CA THR A 20 5.27 -4.33 -18.42
C THR A 20 3.80 -4.02 -18.68
N SER A 21 3.07 -4.99 -19.23
CA SER A 21 1.63 -4.84 -19.54
C SER A 21 0.73 -5.50 -18.51
N ASP A 22 1.28 -6.05 -17.44
CA ASP A 22 0.50 -6.97 -16.61
C ASP A 22 -0.08 -6.35 -15.34
N MET A 23 -0.45 -5.09 -15.42
CA MET A 23 -1.56 -4.55 -14.60
C MET A 23 -2.88 -5.31 -14.89
N SER A 24 -2.91 -6.10 -15.97
CA SER A 24 -4.00 -7.02 -16.32
C SER A 24 -3.80 -8.44 -15.79
N ASN A 25 -2.68 -8.75 -15.10
CA ASN A 25 -2.54 -10.02 -14.39
C ASN A 25 -3.44 -10.02 -13.15
N THR A 26 -4.68 -10.38 -13.39
CA THR A 26 -5.71 -10.48 -12.36
C THR A 26 -5.36 -11.47 -11.24
N THR A 27 -4.39 -12.35 -11.46
CA THR A 27 -3.98 -13.34 -10.45
C THR A 27 -3.15 -12.71 -9.34
N ALA A 28 -2.18 -11.85 -9.67
CA ALA A 28 -1.34 -11.18 -8.67
C ALA A 28 -1.91 -9.81 -8.27
N TRP A 29 -2.39 -9.05 -9.26
CA TRP A 29 -2.88 -7.70 -9.02
C TRP A 29 -4.29 -7.65 -8.43
N GLY A 30 -5.13 -8.64 -8.75
CA GLY A 30 -6.53 -8.69 -8.31
C GLY A 30 -7.47 -7.82 -9.16
N THR A 31 -8.72 -7.80 -8.78
CA THR A 31 -9.78 -6.99 -9.41
C THR A 31 -10.78 -6.54 -8.35
N SER A 32 -11.77 -5.74 -8.74
CA SER A 32 -12.87 -5.35 -7.84
C SER A 32 -13.69 -6.55 -7.28
N THR A 33 -13.46 -7.75 -7.79
CA THR A 33 -14.13 -8.99 -7.35
C THR A 33 -13.18 -10.07 -6.87
N THR A 34 -11.86 -9.87 -7.01
CA THR A 34 -10.84 -10.86 -6.68
C THR A 34 -9.75 -10.22 -5.84
N HIS A 35 -9.52 -10.75 -4.64
CA HIS A 35 -8.44 -10.31 -3.77
C HIS A 35 -7.08 -10.43 -4.48
N SER A 36 -6.22 -9.43 -4.34
CA SER A 36 -4.87 -9.48 -4.86
C SER A 36 -4.05 -10.57 -4.17
N GLY A 37 -3.09 -11.13 -4.91
CA GLY A 37 -2.04 -12.00 -4.36
C GLY A 37 -0.85 -11.20 -3.85
N ILE A 38 0.13 -11.95 -3.32
CA ILE A 38 1.43 -11.39 -2.91
C ILE A 38 2.21 -10.97 -4.17
N ILE A 39 2.66 -9.72 -4.19
CA ILE A 39 3.46 -9.16 -5.29
C ILE A 39 4.91 -8.89 -4.87
N GLY A 40 5.21 -8.97 -3.58
CA GLY A 40 6.55 -8.77 -3.06
C GLY A 40 6.64 -8.97 -1.55
N TRP A 41 7.83 -8.72 -1.02
CA TRP A 41 8.15 -8.80 0.40
C TRP A 41 8.89 -7.55 0.84
N ALA A 42 8.50 -6.98 1.97
CA ALA A 42 9.19 -5.85 2.57
C ALA A 42 10.44 -6.31 3.35
N PHE A 43 11.33 -5.37 3.66
CA PHE A 43 12.58 -5.67 4.39
C PHE A 43 12.34 -6.19 5.82
N ASP A 44 11.19 -5.91 6.40
CA ASP A 44 10.76 -6.41 7.72
C ASP A 44 10.15 -7.82 7.66
N GLY A 45 10.12 -8.43 6.46
CA GLY A 45 9.59 -9.77 6.24
C GLY A 45 8.09 -9.84 6.05
N LEU A 46 7.38 -8.71 6.06
CA LEU A 46 5.94 -8.71 5.79
C LEU A 46 5.66 -8.81 4.28
N PRO A 47 4.63 -9.56 3.87
CA PRO A 47 4.22 -9.62 2.48
C PRO A 47 3.60 -8.30 2.02
N ILE A 48 3.79 -7.99 0.74
CA ILE A 48 3.18 -6.86 0.04
C ILE A 48 2.14 -7.44 -0.91
N TYR A 49 0.89 -7.05 -0.72
CA TYR A 49 -0.23 -7.43 -1.59
C TYR A 49 -0.52 -6.35 -2.62
N GLY A 50 -1.15 -6.74 -3.72
CA GLY A 50 -1.70 -5.80 -4.68
C GLY A 50 -2.89 -5.00 -4.09
N PRO A 51 -3.51 -4.13 -4.91
CA PRO A 51 -4.41 -3.09 -4.40
C PRO A 51 -5.81 -3.54 -4.01
N TYR A 52 -6.24 -4.73 -4.39
CA TYR A 52 -7.59 -5.20 -4.09
C TYR A 52 -7.59 -6.15 -2.90
N GLY A 53 -8.41 -5.87 -1.92
CA GLY A 53 -8.51 -6.67 -0.71
C GLY A 53 -9.89 -6.63 -0.09
N TYR A 54 -10.07 -7.41 0.96
CA TYR A 54 -11.34 -7.42 1.69
C TYR A 54 -11.65 -6.02 2.26
N THR A 55 -12.88 -5.56 2.04
CA THR A 55 -13.34 -4.23 2.43
C THR A 55 -13.24 -4.06 3.95
N THR A 56 -13.75 -5.03 4.68
CA THR A 56 -13.81 -5.02 6.14
C THR A 56 -12.83 -6.03 6.72
N TYR A 57 -12.10 -5.62 7.76
CA TYR A 57 -11.36 -6.54 8.62
C TYR A 57 -11.72 -6.27 10.07
N HIS A 58 -11.67 -7.31 10.88
CA HIS A 58 -11.95 -7.22 12.32
C HIS A 58 -10.68 -7.09 13.12
N ALA A 59 -10.79 -6.56 14.32
CA ALA A 59 -9.68 -6.49 15.27
C ALA A 59 -9.08 -7.89 15.57
N ASN A 60 -9.87 -8.95 15.45
CA ASN A 60 -9.43 -10.34 15.57
C ASN A 60 -9.00 -10.97 14.24
N GLY A 61 -8.96 -10.19 13.13
CA GLY A 61 -8.52 -10.62 11.83
C GLY A 61 -9.52 -11.47 11.01
N PHE A 62 -10.69 -11.77 11.53
CA PHE A 62 -11.71 -12.51 10.80
C PHE A 62 -12.64 -11.59 10.03
N ILE A 63 -13.07 -12.03 8.84
CA ILE A 63 -13.91 -11.27 7.93
C ILE A 63 -15.35 -11.74 8.09
N ASN A 64 -16.30 -10.79 8.16
CA ASN A 64 -17.73 -11.11 8.14
C ASN A 64 -18.35 -11.07 6.75
N ASP A 65 -17.67 -10.45 5.79
CA ASP A 65 -18.05 -10.43 4.40
C ASP A 65 -16.83 -10.65 3.50
N ASN A 66 -17.07 -11.14 2.30
CA ASN A 66 -16.03 -11.34 1.28
C ASN A 66 -16.04 -10.23 0.24
N SER A 67 -16.61 -9.07 0.56
CA SER A 67 -16.61 -7.96 -0.38
C SER A 67 -15.20 -7.45 -0.63
N ILE A 68 -14.85 -7.26 -1.89
CA ILE A 68 -13.55 -6.80 -2.35
C ILE A 68 -13.66 -5.35 -2.79
N THR A 69 -12.66 -4.57 -2.45
CA THR A 69 -12.52 -3.19 -2.90
C THR A 69 -11.06 -2.85 -3.18
N ASN A 70 -10.84 -1.76 -3.92
CA ASN A 70 -9.52 -1.15 -3.97
C ASN A 70 -9.17 -0.58 -2.58
N ILE A 71 -8.03 -0.97 -2.08
CA ILE A 71 -7.54 -0.51 -0.78
C ILE A 71 -6.87 0.84 -0.95
N LYS A 72 -7.35 1.81 -0.19
CA LYS A 72 -6.87 3.19 -0.22
C LYS A 72 -5.96 3.49 0.95
N SER A 73 -5.03 4.40 0.73
CA SER A 73 -4.20 4.96 1.79
C SER A 73 -5.01 5.79 2.78
N SER A 74 -4.58 5.80 4.03
CA SER A 74 -5.07 6.73 5.04
C SER A 74 -4.17 7.96 5.23
N PHE A 75 -3.27 8.18 4.29
CA PHE A 75 -2.53 9.44 4.19
C PHE A 75 -3.26 10.41 3.27
N GLU A 76 -3.20 11.67 3.61
CA GLU A 76 -3.78 12.78 2.86
C GLU A 76 -2.79 13.95 2.79
N VAL A 77 -2.95 14.81 1.81
CA VAL A 77 -2.17 16.05 1.73
C VAL A 77 -2.65 16.99 2.82
N LYS A 78 -1.71 17.55 3.59
CA LYS A 78 -2.00 18.50 4.66
C LYS A 78 -2.75 19.72 4.13
N PRO A 79 -3.72 20.23 4.85
CA PRO A 79 -4.32 21.52 4.53
C PRO A 79 -3.32 22.69 4.76
N GLY A 80 -3.53 23.78 4.05
CA GLY A 80 -2.76 25.02 4.23
C GLY A 80 -1.44 25.03 3.49
N ALA A 81 -0.48 25.79 4.01
CA ALA A 81 0.80 26.03 3.38
C ALA A 81 1.97 25.60 4.29
N ARG A 82 3.07 25.24 3.65
CA ARG A 82 4.34 24.97 4.34
C ARG A 82 4.86 26.22 5.02
N SER A 83 5.38 26.05 6.23
CA SER A 83 6.02 27.12 6.99
C SER A 83 7.54 27.24 6.72
N THR A 84 8.10 26.28 5.97
CA THR A 84 9.52 26.18 5.61
C THR A 84 9.69 26.13 4.10
N HIS A 85 10.89 26.40 3.61
CA HIS A 85 11.17 26.29 2.17
C HIS A 85 11.07 24.86 1.65
N PRO A 86 10.53 24.69 0.42
CA PRO A 86 9.93 25.72 -0.42
C PRO A 86 8.57 26.15 0.09
N ASN A 87 8.38 27.49 0.25
CA ASN A 87 7.11 28.06 0.68
C ASN A 87 5.99 27.76 -0.32
N GLY A 88 4.77 27.74 0.14
CA GLY A 88 3.58 27.53 -0.69
C GLY A 88 2.65 26.46 -0.15
N ALA A 89 1.56 26.21 -0.84
CA ALA A 89 0.60 25.20 -0.46
C ALA A 89 1.23 23.79 -0.43
N HIS A 90 0.72 22.94 0.44
CA HIS A 90 1.02 21.50 0.36
C HIS A 90 0.39 20.97 -0.93
N THR A 91 1.19 20.39 -1.80
CA THR A 91 0.74 19.89 -3.11
C THR A 91 0.89 18.38 -3.28
N GLY A 92 1.51 17.72 -2.28
CA GLY A 92 1.85 16.30 -2.37
C GLY A 92 3.15 16.01 -3.14
N LEU A 93 3.91 17.04 -3.50
CA LEU A 93 5.22 16.88 -4.15
C LEU A 93 6.33 16.44 -3.18
N PHE A 94 6.19 16.80 -1.90
CA PHE A 94 7.17 16.51 -0.87
C PHE A 94 6.58 15.53 0.15
N LEU A 95 7.42 14.71 0.75
CA LEU A 95 7.02 13.72 1.75
C LEU A 95 6.34 14.39 2.96
N GLU A 96 6.85 15.53 3.37
CA GLU A 96 6.32 16.35 4.47
C GLU A 96 4.97 17.00 4.17
N ASP A 97 4.52 16.98 2.93
CA ASP A 97 3.18 17.44 2.56
C ASP A 97 2.09 16.47 3.03
N TYR A 98 2.46 15.23 3.35
CA TYR A 98 1.49 14.22 3.75
C TYR A 98 1.36 14.08 5.26
N GLN A 99 0.17 13.76 5.70
CA GLN A 99 -0.15 13.37 7.06
C GLN A 99 -1.02 12.14 7.11
N TYR A 100 -0.87 11.37 8.18
CA TYR A 100 -1.79 10.27 8.48
C TYR A 100 -3.10 10.82 9.07
N SER A 101 -4.21 10.29 8.57
CA SER A 101 -5.56 10.65 9.03
C SER A 101 -6.23 9.46 9.71
N ALA A 102 -6.34 9.49 11.03
CA ALA A 102 -7.04 8.46 11.79
C ALA A 102 -8.52 8.36 11.41
N SER A 103 -9.13 9.46 10.98
CA SER A 103 -10.50 9.51 10.47
C SER A 103 -10.65 8.73 9.17
N LEU A 104 -9.67 8.82 8.26
CA LEU A 104 -9.66 7.99 7.05
C LEU A 104 -9.40 6.52 7.39
N ALA A 105 -8.46 6.23 8.28
CA ALA A 105 -8.11 4.87 8.65
C ALA A 105 -9.25 4.09 9.32
N SER A 106 -10.20 4.78 9.93
CA SER A 106 -11.39 4.16 10.50
C SER A 106 -12.45 3.75 9.46
N GLN A 107 -12.29 4.16 8.21
CA GLN A 107 -13.21 3.81 7.14
C GLN A 107 -12.90 2.42 6.56
N PRO A 108 -13.91 1.68 6.06
CA PRO A 108 -13.69 0.43 5.35
C PRO A 108 -12.75 0.59 4.14
N GLY A 109 -11.98 -0.43 3.81
CA GLY A 109 -11.09 -0.41 2.64
C GLY A 109 -9.88 0.52 2.76
N ARG A 110 -9.47 0.86 3.98
CA ARG A 110 -8.30 1.73 4.23
C ARG A 110 -7.16 0.97 4.90
N THR A 111 -5.96 1.52 4.77
CA THR A 111 -4.77 1.04 5.47
C THR A 111 -4.60 1.74 6.82
N GLY A 112 -3.81 1.15 7.71
CA GLY A 112 -3.38 1.77 8.94
C GLY A 112 -2.21 2.74 8.76
N LYS A 113 -1.68 3.21 9.89
CA LYS A 113 -0.63 4.24 9.99
C LYS A 113 0.65 3.92 9.22
N PHE A 114 0.98 2.63 9.08
CA PHE A 114 2.19 2.19 8.38
C PHE A 114 1.89 1.68 6.96
N ASN A 115 0.74 2.02 6.41
CA ASN A 115 0.22 1.47 5.17
C ASN A 115 0.06 -0.06 5.21
N THR A 116 -0.19 -0.59 6.40
CA THR A 116 -0.44 -2.01 6.63
C THR A 116 -1.90 -2.28 6.91
N ARG A 117 -2.28 -3.53 6.74
CA ARG A 117 -3.53 -4.10 7.22
C ARG A 117 -3.25 -5.34 8.07
N TYR A 118 -4.20 -5.70 8.90
CA TYR A 118 -4.16 -6.94 9.68
C TYR A 118 -5.45 -7.73 9.39
N GLY A 119 -5.33 -8.95 8.94
CA GLY A 119 -6.48 -9.77 8.60
C GLY A 119 -6.11 -11.05 7.89
N VAL A 120 -7.12 -11.81 7.51
CA VAL A 120 -6.96 -12.99 6.66
C VAL A 120 -6.79 -12.58 5.21
N THR A 121 -6.11 -13.42 4.45
CA THR A 121 -5.89 -13.26 3.01
C THR A 121 -6.11 -14.60 2.33
N PRO A 122 -6.20 -14.66 0.99
CA PRO A 122 -6.28 -15.95 0.30
C PRO A 122 -5.11 -16.90 0.60
N ASP A 123 -3.91 -16.33 0.85
CA ASP A 123 -2.72 -17.12 1.19
C ASP A 123 -2.68 -17.54 2.67
N SER A 124 -3.46 -16.87 3.52
CA SER A 124 -3.59 -17.17 4.96
C SER A 124 -5.06 -17.08 5.41
N PRO A 125 -5.92 -18.01 4.95
CA PRO A 125 -7.36 -17.89 5.13
C PRO A 125 -7.84 -18.17 6.56
N SER A 126 -7.03 -18.83 7.36
CA SER A 126 -7.40 -19.22 8.73
C SER A 126 -6.62 -18.49 9.82
N THR A 127 -5.55 -17.81 9.45
CA THR A 127 -4.67 -17.10 10.40
C THR A 127 -4.49 -15.67 9.94
N PRO A 128 -4.97 -14.69 10.73
CA PRO A 128 -4.74 -13.29 10.41
C PRO A 128 -3.25 -12.96 10.40
N ILE A 129 -2.83 -12.22 9.41
CA ILE A 129 -1.44 -11.75 9.26
C ILE A 129 -1.43 -10.24 9.10
N ARG A 130 -0.28 -9.61 9.39
CA ARG A 130 -0.02 -8.23 9.02
C ARG A 130 0.64 -8.19 7.65
N PHE A 131 0.22 -7.26 6.81
CA PHE A 131 0.73 -7.14 5.45
C PHE A 131 0.65 -5.70 4.95
N TYR A 132 1.51 -5.36 4.01
CA TYR A 132 1.44 -4.12 3.26
C TYR A 132 0.52 -4.26 2.06
N VAL A 133 0.00 -3.13 1.58
CA VAL A 133 -0.84 -3.09 0.38
C VAL A 133 -0.36 -1.96 -0.53
N VAL A 134 -0.25 -2.25 -1.82
CA VAL A 134 -0.13 -1.20 -2.83
C VAL A 134 -1.47 -0.49 -2.92
N THR A 135 -1.51 0.78 -2.51
CA THR A 135 -2.75 1.54 -2.45
C THR A 135 -3.01 2.31 -3.74
N ILE A 136 -4.24 2.28 -4.21
CA ILE A 136 -4.69 3.00 -5.40
C ILE A 136 -5.96 3.80 -5.09
N ASP A 137 -6.19 4.87 -5.84
CA ASP A 137 -7.44 5.61 -5.81
C ASP A 137 -8.53 4.97 -6.71
N ASP A 138 -9.67 5.63 -6.84
CA ASP A 138 -10.79 5.13 -7.65
C ASP A 138 -10.50 5.18 -9.16
N SER A 139 -9.49 5.93 -9.58
CA SER A 139 -9.02 5.99 -10.97
C SER A 139 -7.95 4.93 -11.26
N GLY A 140 -7.48 4.21 -10.23
CA GLY A 140 -6.40 3.23 -10.33
C GLY A 140 -5.00 3.84 -10.19
N GLU A 141 -4.91 5.13 -9.85
CA GLU A 141 -3.63 5.81 -9.66
C GLU A 141 -3.03 5.47 -8.29
N PRO A 142 -1.70 5.28 -8.21
CA PRO A 142 -1.04 4.97 -6.96
C PRO A 142 -1.21 6.09 -5.92
N MET A 143 -1.58 5.71 -4.68
CA MET A 143 -1.69 6.64 -3.55
C MET A 143 -0.45 6.57 -2.68
N PHE A 144 0.01 7.75 -2.20
CA PHE A 144 1.07 7.82 -1.19
C PHE A 144 0.66 7.04 0.09
N PRO A 145 1.51 6.26 0.73
CA PRO A 145 2.94 6.03 0.50
C PRO A 145 3.24 4.87 -0.48
N TYR A 146 2.36 4.56 -1.38
CA TYR A 146 2.44 3.61 -2.48
C TYR A 146 2.37 2.14 -2.05
N ALA A 147 3.35 1.63 -1.32
CA ALA A 147 3.38 0.25 -0.85
C ALA A 147 3.78 0.18 0.63
N VAL A 148 5.05 0.40 0.94
CA VAL A 148 5.58 0.30 2.30
C VAL A 148 5.53 1.67 2.96
N GLY A 149 4.76 1.78 4.03
CA GLY A 149 4.66 3.01 4.81
C GLY A 149 5.83 3.18 5.78
N GLY A 150 6.35 4.39 5.87
CA GLY A 150 7.30 4.78 6.92
C GLY A 150 6.59 5.23 8.19
N GLY A 151 7.39 5.57 9.20
CA GLY A 151 6.88 6.15 10.43
C GLY A 151 6.27 7.54 10.23
N THR A 152 5.61 8.02 11.27
CA THR A 152 5.11 9.39 11.35
C THR A 152 5.67 10.09 12.57
N THR A 153 5.76 11.42 12.50
CA THR A 153 6.06 12.26 13.65
C THR A 153 4.87 12.34 14.62
N SER A 154 5.05 12.99 15.75
CA SER A 154 4.00 13.18 16.75
C SER A 154 2.78 13.94 16.24
N ASP A 155 2.95 14.76 15.21
CA ASP A 155 1.87 15.49 14.53
C ASP A 155 1.26 14.71 13.35
N ASN A 156 1.58 13.41 13.24
CA ASN A 156 1.19 12.51 12.15
C ASN A 156 1.80 12.83 10.77
N THR A 157 2.78 13.71 10.70
CA THR A 157 3.51 13.96 9.46
C THR A 157 4.36 12.73 9.11
N TYR A 158 4.34 12.33 7.85
CA TYR A 158 5.21 11.26 7.36
C TYR A 158 6.70 11.68 7.47
N ASN A 159 7.52 10.84 8.06
CA ASN A 159 8.94 11.12 8.29
C ASN A 159 9.91 10.25 7.47
N GLY A 160 9.39 9.36 6.63
CA GLY A 160 10.21 8.49 5.79
C GLY A 160 10.99 7.41 6.56
N SER A 161 10.76 7.25 7.86
CA SER A 161 11.47 6.27 8.68
C SER A 161 10.90 4.87 8.45
N PHE A 162 11.70 3.97 7.91
CA PHE A 162 11.34 2.56 7.69
C PHE A 162 11.55 1.66 8.91
N PHE A 163 12.05 2.22 10.02
CA PHE A 163 12.41 1.45 11.21
C PHE A 163 11.38 1.48 12.33
N ALA A 164 10.25 2.10 12.13
CA ALA A 164 9.14 1.92 13.06
C ALA A 164 8.57 0.52 12.84
N THR A 165 8.91 -0.41 13.72
CA THR A 165 8.22 -1.70 13.77
C THR A 165 6.72 -1.44 13.81
N PRO A 166 5.92 -2.05 12.91
CA PRO A 166 4.48 -1.94 12.99
C PRO A 166 4.00 -2.77 14.18
N LEU A 167 4.16 -2.19 15.37
CA LEU A 167 3.58 -2.72 16.59
C LEU A 167 2.42 -1.79 16.92
N ASP A 168 1.22 -2.22 16.48
CA ASP A 168 -0.05 -1.97 17.19
C ASP A 168 -1.15 -2.83 16.57
#